data_76fb1e94f553d4cfb735a4e15d54122d
#
_entry.id   76fb1e94f553d4cfb735a4e15d54122d
#
_cell.length_a   1.000
_cell.length_b   1.000
_cell.length_c   1.000
_cell.angle_alpha   90.00
_cell.angle_beta   90.00
_cell.angle_gamma   90.00
#
_symmetry.space_group_name_H-M   'P 1'
#
loop_
_entity.id
_entity.type
_entity.pdbx_description
1 polymer ?
#
loop_
_entity_poly.entity_id
_entity_poly.type
_entity_poly.pdbx_seq_one_letter_code
_entity_poly.pdbx_strand_id
1 'polypeptide(L)'
;PFVQETYNVTAHSKDIKDNYDALEDQEVAIAGRIMSKRIMGKAAFFDVQDKQGRIQCYVKRDDIGAEEYKVFKTYDIGDLVGLKGIVFKTKTDEISIHVHELTLQAKSLQVLPDKWSGLVDTDLRYRQRYVDLIVNSDVRDTFLKRAKVVSTIRRVLEDDYGFLEVETPVLQTI
;
A
#
# COMPACT_ATOMS: atom_id res chain seq x y z
N PRO A 1 -4.60 -20.91 -6.10
CA PRO A 1 -4.08 -20.32 -4.85
C PRO A 1 -4.73 -18.96 -4.61
N PHE A 2 -5.02 -18.67 -3.35
CA PHE A 2 -5.66 -17.39 -2.98
C PHE A 2 -4.66 -16.25 -2.75
N VAL A 3 -3.38 -16.54 -2.81
CA VAL A 3 -2.30 -15.59 -2.53
C VAL A 3 -1.16 -15.84 -3.49
N GLN A 4 -0.69 -14.79 -4.13
CA GLN A 4 0.59 -14.78 -4.84
C GLN A 4 1.64 -14.18 -3.90
N GLU A 5 2.65 -14.95 -3.53
CA GLU A 5 3.58 -14.59 -2.45
C GLU A 5 4.53 -13.43 -2.80
N THR A 6 4.79 -13.22 -4.08
CA THR A 6 5.76 -12.21 -4.54
C THR A 6 5.23 -11.41 -5.73
N TYR A 7 5.57 -10.13 -5.78
CA TYR A 7 5.35 -9.25 -6.91
C TYR A 7 6.59 -8.38 -7.13
N ASN A 8 7.05 -8.27 -8.36
CA ASN A 8 8.24 -7.47 -8.69
C ASN A 8 7.88 -5.99 -8.79
N VAL A 9 8.09 -5.25 -7.71
CA VAL A 9 7.82 -3.81 -7.61
C VAL A 9 9.03 -3.03 -8.10
N THR A 10 8.82 -2.09 -9.05
CA THR A 10 9.89 -1.22 -9.58
C THR A 10 9.85 0.19 -9.00
N ALA A 11 8.70 0.64 -8.50
CA ALA A 11 8.52 1.97 -7.94
C ALA A 11 7.46 1.98 -6.83
N HIS A 12 7.44 3.02 -6.01
CA HIS A 12 6.41 3.24 -5.00
C HIS A 12 5.64 4.53 -5.25
N SER A 13 4.46 4.63 -4.66
CA SER A 13 3.52 5.74 -4.87
C SER A 13 4.14 7.12 -4.66
N LYS A 14 4.94 7.28 -3.61
CA LYS A 14 5.61 8.55 -3.31
C LYS A 14 6.76 8.82 -4.27
N ASP A 15 7.57 7.81 -4.59
CA ASP A 15 8.69 7.94 -5.53
C ASP A 15 8.19 8.41 -6.90
N ILE A 16 7.04 7.88 -7.35
CA ILE A 16 6.42 8.29 -8.62
C ILE A 16 5.95 9.74 -8.56
N LYS A 17 5.33 10.16 -7.45
CA LYS A 17 4.85 11.54 -7.30
C LYS A 17 5.99 12.55 -7.17
N ASP A 18 7.04 12.22 -6.42
CA ASP A 18 8.18 13.10 -6.18
C ASP A 18 9.10 13.21 -7.42
N ASN A 19 9.13 12.21 -8.28
CA ASN A 19 9.98 12.14 -9.48
C ASN A 19 9.16 12.08 -10.78
N TYR A 20 8.01 12.72 -10.82
CA TYR A 20 7.09 12.65 -11.97
C TYR A 20 7.77 12.98 -13.29
N ASP A 21 8.53 14.08 -13.36
CA ASP A 21 9.17 14.56 -14.59
C ASP A 21 10.14 13.52 -15.21
N ALA A 22 10.74 12.66 -14.38
CA ALA A 22 11.63 11.60 -14.85
C ALA A 22 10.88 10.30 -15.17
N LEU A 23 9.67 10.12 -14.62
CA LEU A 23 8.87 8.91 -14.77
C LEU A 23 7.65 9.09 -15.67
N GLU A 24 7.40 10.30 -16.17
CA GLU A 24 6.33 10.54 -17.14
C GLU A 24 6.52 9.63 -18.37
N ASP A 25 5.42 9.02 -18.81
CA ASP A 25 5.40 8.04 -19.90
C ASP A 25 6.27 6.78 -19.71
N GLN A 26 6.83 6.57 -18.50
CA GLN A 26 7.56 5.35 -18.18
C GLN A 26 6.64 4.27 -17.58
N GLU A 27 6.98 3.01 -17.88
CA GLU A 27 6.32 1.88 -17.30
C GLU A 27 6.81 1.64 -15.86
N VAL A 28 5.87 1.49 -14.94
CA VAL A 28 6.14 1.16 -13.55
C VAL A 28 5.32 -0.05 -13.11
N ALA A 29 5.87 -0.81 -12.16
CA ALA A 29 5.18 -1.88 -11.47
C ALA A 29 5.06 -1.53 -9.98
N ILE A 30 3.84 -1.50 -9.46
CA ILE A 30 3.56 -1.27 -8.05
C ILE A 30 2.69 -2.39 -7.46
N ALA A 31 2.76 -2.55 -6.15
CA ALA A 31 1.84 -3.42 -5.42
C ALA A 31 1.31 -2.71 -4.17
N GLY A 32 0.04 -2.94 -3.86
CA GLY A 32 -0.58 -2.31 -2.70
C GLY A 32 -2.04 -2.70 -2.52
N ARG A 33 -2.69 -2.03 -1.59
CA ARG A 33 -4.09 -2.28 -1.22
C ARG A 33 -5.02 -1.31 -1.94
N ILE A 34 -6.10 -1.83 -2.51
CA ILE A 34 -7.19 -1.01 -3.07
C ILE A 34 -7.90 -0.30 -1.91
N MET A 35 -7.88 1.04 -1.92
CA MET A 35 -8.51 1.87 -0.89
C MET A 35 -9.76 2.59 -1.36
N SER A 36 -9.91 2.75 -2.65
CA SER A 36 -11.13 3.26 -3.29
C SER A 36 -11.27 2.67 -4.68
N LYS A 37 -12.50 2.57 -5.18
CA LYS A 37 -12.78 2.11 -6.54
C LYS A 37 -14.04 2.78 -7.07
N ARG A 38 -13.96 3.34 -8.27
CA ARG A 38 -15.07 3.96 -8.98
C ARG A 38 -15.12 3.48 -10.42
N ILE A 39 -16.14 2.70 -10.74
CA ILE A 39 -16.35 2.15 -12.08
C ILE A 39 -17.21 3.11 -12.90
N MET A 40 -16.77 3.42 -14.12
CA MET A 40 -17.46 4.30 -15.07
C MET A 40 -17.59 3.56 -16.42
N GLY A 41 -18.52 2.61 -16.47
CA GLY A 41 -18.77 1.82 -17.68
C GLY A 41 -17.58 0.96 -18.12
N LYS A 42 -16.86 1.38 -19.16
CA LYS A 42 -15.70 0.68 -19.73
C LYS A 42 -14.36 1.10 -19.12
N ALA A 43 -14.39 2.02 -18.17
CA ALA A 43 -13.19 2.50 -17.47
C ALA A 43 -13.44 2.57 -15.97
N ALA A 44 -12.39 2.60 -15.18
CA ALA A 44 -12.48 2.79 -13.76
C ALA A 44 -11.26 3.56 -13.22
N PHE A 45 -11.49 4.29 -12.15
CA PHE A 45 -10.44 4.82 -11.28
C PHE A 45 -10.45 4.07 -9.96
N PHE A 46 -9.28 3.83 -9.43
CA PHE A 46 -9.10 3.24 -8.10
C PHE A 46 -7.80 3.74 -7.48
N ASP A 47 -7.76 3.79 -6.15
CA ASP A 47 -6.55 4.20 -5.43
C ASP A 47 -5.88 2.97 -4.85
N VAL A 48 -4.57 2.89 -5.03
CA VAL A 48 -3.72 1.87 -4.41
C VAL A 48 -2.86 2.52 -3.34
N GLN A 49 -2.88 1.93 -2.15
CA GLN A 49 -2.03 2.32 -1.03
C GLN A 49 -0.91 1.31 -0.87
N ASP A 50 0.33 1.80 -0.95
CA ASP A 50 1.54 1.05 -0.66
C ASP A 50 2.18 1.48 0.67
N LYS A 51 3.44 1.10 0.90
CA LYS A 51 4.19 1.48 2.11
C LYS A 51 4.49 2.97 2.22
N GLN A 52 4.53 3.70 1.09
CA GLN A 52 4.92 5.11 1.06
C GLN A 52 3.73 6.07 0.97
N GLY A 53 2.58 5.62 0.44
CA GLY A 53 1.41 6.49 0.30
C GLY A 53 0.31 5.90 -0.56
N ARG A 54 -0.41 6.77 -1.25
CA ARG A 54 -1.48 6.40 -2.19
C ARG A 54 -1.22 7.00 -3.56
N ILE A 55 -1.60 6.26 -4.60
CA ILE A 55 -1.57 6.72 -5.97
C ILE A 55 -2.86 6.31 -6.68
N GLN A 56 -3.37 7.20 -7.52
CA GLN A 56 -4.51 6.92 -8.37
C GLN A 56 -4.10 6.02 -9.54
N CYS A 57 -4.95 5.07 -9.85
CA CYS A 57 -4.80 4.17 -10.97
C CYS A 57 -6.02 4.30 -11.90
N TYR A 58 -5.77 4.31 -13.19
CA TYR A 58 -6.79 4.36 -14.24
C TYR A 58 -6.71 3.09 -15.08
N VAL A 59 -7.81 2.41 -15.26
CA VAL A 59 -7.88 1.17 -16.04
C VAL A 59 -9.01 1.24 -17.04
N LYS A 60 -8.77 0.82 -18.29
CA LYS A 60 -9.78 0.66 -19.32
C LYS A 60 -9.95 -0.81 -19.70
N ARG A 61 -11.18 -1.18 -20.03
CA ARG A 61 -11.49 -2.52 -20.54
C ARG A 61 -10.70 -2.87 -21.80
N ASP A 62 -10.52 -1.89 -22.66
CA ASP A 62 -9.90 -2.11 -23.97
C ASP A 62 -8.37 -2.26 -23.87
N ASP A 63 -7.76 -1.83 -22.73
CA ASP A 63 -6.32 -1.93 -22.48
C ASP A 63 -5.95 -3.25 -21.80
N ILE A 64 -6.76 -3.70 -20.81
CA ILE A 64 -6.48 -4.95 -20.07
C ILE A 64 -7.24 -6.16 -20.60
N GLY A 65 -8.18 -5.97 -21.52
CA GLY A 65 -9.04 -7.02 -22.04
C GLY A 65 -10.39 -7.11 -21.32
N ALA A 66 -11.38 -7.65 -22.03
CA ALA A 66 -12.76 -7.71 -21.53
C ALA A 66 -12.94 -8.65 -20.35
N GLU A 67 -12.25 -9.81 -20.36
CA GLU A 67 -12.34 -10.81 -19.30
C GLU A 67 -11.60 -10.32 -18.05
N GLU A 68 -10.39 -9.79 -18.15
CA GLU A 68 -9.64 -9.22 -17.04
C GLU A 68 -10.40 -8.03 -16.42
N TYR A 69 -11.02 -7.18 -17.24
CA TYR A 69 -11.84 -6.08 -16.73
C TYR A 69 -13.08 -6.58 -15.98
N LYS A 70 -13.67 -7.70 -16.43
CA LYS A 70 -14.78 -8.36 -15.73
C LYS A 70 -14.34 -8.90 -14.37
N VAL A 71 -13.16 -9.53 -14.32
CA VAL A 71 -12.55 -10.01 -13.07
C VAL A 71 -12.23 -8.81 -12.16
N PHE A 72 -11.61 -7.74 -12.67
CA PHE A 72 -11.34 -6.51 -11.89
C PHE A 72 -12.62 -5.92 -11.26
N LYS A 73 -13.75 -6.01 -11.91
CA LYS A 73 -15.02 -5.55 -11.31
C LYS A 73 -15.41 -6.29 -10.04
N THR A 74 -14.94 -7.52 -9.86
CA THR A 74 -15.18 -8.34 -8.66
C THR A 74 -14.22 -8.06 -7.51
N TYR A 75 -13.17 -7.25 -7.76
CA TYR A 75 -12.26 -6.86 -6.68
C TYR A 75 -12.95 -5.94 -5.69
N ASP A 76 -12.62 -6.09 -4.41
CA ASP A 76 -13.19 -5.30 -3.33
C ASP A 76 -12.19 -4.26 -2.80
N ILE A 77 -12.71 -3.27 -2.10
CA ILE A 77 -11.88 -2.37 -1.29
C ILE A 77 -11.23 -3.22 -0.19
N GLY A 78 -9.90 -3.08 -0.07
CA GLY A 78 -9.11 -3.90 0.82
C GLY A 78 -8.30 -4.99 0.14
N ASP A 79 -8.62 -5.38 -1.10
CA ASP A 79 -7.84 -6.36 -1.85
C ASP A 79 -6.41 -5.87 -2.08
N LEU A 80 -5.45 -6.81 -2.02
CA LEU A 80 -4.07 -6.56 -2.40
C LEU A 80 -3.88 -6.89 -3.88
N VAL A 81 -3.33 -5.94 -4.62
CA VAL A 81 -3.10 -6.07 -6.06
C VAL A 81 -1.67 -5.69 -6.42
N GLY A 82 -1.15 -6.32 -7.47
CA GLY A 82 -0.01 -5.89 -8.23
C GLY A 82 -0.48 -5.35 -9.57
N LEU A 83 0.12 -4.30 -10.06
CA LEU A 83 -0.23 -3.71 -11.34
C LEU A 83 0.99 -3.15 -12.06
N LYS A 84 0.93 -3.18 -13.40
CA LYS A 84 1.87 -2.46 -14.27
C LYS A 84 1.11 -1.44 -15.11
N GLY A 85 1.75 -0.33 -15.37
CA GLY A 85 1.15 0.73 -16.16
C GLY A 85 2.10 1.88 -16.43
N ILE A 86 1.62 2.81 -17.24
CA ILE A 86 2.35 4.01 -17.64
C ILE A 86 2.00 5.16 -16.69
N VAL A 87 3.00 5.86 -16.20
CA VAL A 87 2.81 7.06 -15.38
C VAL A 87 2.33 8.21 -16.26
N PHE A 88 1.26 8.87 -15.85
CA PHE A 88 0.71 10.01 -16.58
C PHE A 88 0.03 11.01 -15.63
N LYS A 89 -0.26 12.17 -16.14
CA LYS A 89 -1.04 13.18 -15.41
C LYS A 89 -2.44 13.31 -16.00
N THR A 90 -3.44 13.30 -15.13
CA THR A 90 -4.84 13.49 -15.56
C THR A 90 -5.10 14.94 -15.93
N LYS A 91 -6.26 15.21 -16.56
CA LYS A 91 -6.71 16.59 -16.88
C LYS A 91 -6.89 17.49 -15.65
N THR A 92 -6.96 16.89 -14.46
CA THR A 92 -7.08 17.59 -13.18
C THR A 92 -5.75 17.64 -12.43
N ASP A 93 -4.62 17.47 -13.12
CA ASP A 93 -3.25 17.48 -12.59
C ASP A 93 -2.95 16.40 -11.54
N GLU A 94 -3.77 15.34 -11.40
CA GLU A 94 -3.45 14.22 -10.52
C GLU A 94 -2.50 13.23 -11.22
N ILE A 95 -1.35 12.96 -10.58
CA ILE A 95 -0.38 11.96 -11.05
C ILE A 95 -0.98 10.58 -10.84
N SER A 96 -1.06 9.81 -11.91
CA SER A 96 -1.79 8.55 -11.97
C SER A 96 -1.03 7.49 -12.79
N ILE A 97 -1.42 6.24 -12.64
CA ILE A 97 -0.90 5.13 -13.45
C ILE A 97 -2.00 4.64 -14.38
N HIS A 98 -1.73 4.63 -15.68
CA HIS A 98 -2.58 4.01 -16.69
C HIS A 98 -2.27 2.52 -16.77
N VAL A 99 -3.15 1.73 -16.17
CA VAL A 99 -2.91 0.30 -15.94
C VAL A 99 -3.19 -0.52 -17.18
N HIS A 100 -2.26 -1.39 -17.56
CA HIS A 100 -2.40 -2.36 -18.63
C HIS A 100 -2.23 -3.82 -18.18
N GLU A 101 -1.71 -4.06 -16.98
CA GLU A 101 -1.65 -5.38 -16.34
C GLU A 101 -2.08 -5.26 -14.87
N LEU A 102 -2.96 -6.15 -14.44
CA LEU A 102 -3.48 -6.14 -13.06
C LEU A 102 -3.61 -7.58 -12.54
N THR A 103 -3.01 -7.84 -11.39
CA THR A 103 -3.00 -9.16 -10.77
C THR A 103 -3.49 -9.08 -9.33
N LEU A 104 -4.47 -9.93 -8.97
CA LEU A 104 -4.88 -10.09 -7.57
C LEU A 104 -3.80 -10.85 -6.80
N GLN A 105 -3.25 -10.23 -5.75
CA GLN A 105 -2.26 -10.84 -4.87
C GLN A 105 -2.94 -11.56 -3.70
N ALA A 106 -3.87 -10.89 -3.04
CA ALA A 106 -4.66 -11.47 -1.96
C ALA A 106 -6.02 -10.80 -1.84
N LYS A 107 -7.04 -11.60 -1.57
CA LYS A 107 -8.41 -11.15 -1.37
C LYS A 107 -8.62 -10.67 0.07
N SER A 108 -9.25 -9.51 0.24
CA SER A 108 -9.74 -9.07 1.55
C SER A 108 -11.07 -9.76 1.85
N LEU A 109 -11.09 -10.63 2.85
CA LEU A 109 -12.29 -11.38 3.22
C LEU A 109 -13.22 -10.62 4.16
N GLN A 110 -12.76 -9.50 4.71
CA GLN A 110 -13.55 -8.65 5.59
C GLN A 110 -13.54 -7.22 5.07
N VAL A 111 -14.67 -6.55 5.24
CA VAL A 111 -14.82 -5.13 4.85
C VAL A 111 -14.00 -4.26 5.78
N LEU A 112 -13.25 -3.33 5.20
CA LEU A 112 -12.55 -2.31 5.98
C LEU A 112 -13.54 -1.32 6.60
N PRO A 113 -13.24 -0.73 7.77
CA PRO A 113 -14.02 0.37 8.35
C PRO A 113 -14.22 1.52 7.38
N ASP A 114 -15.25 2.34 7.65
CA ASP A 114 -15.61 3.47 6.81
C ASP A 114 -14.40 4.38 6.51
N LYS A 115 -14.32 4.76 5.25
CA LYS A 115 -13.27 5.63 4.70
C LYS A 115 -13.15 6.98 5.42
N TRP A 116 -14.24 7.52 5.94
CA TRP A 116 -14.30 8.87 6.52
C TRP A 116 -14.01 8.91 8.00
N SER A 117 -14.52 7.93 8.75
CA SER A 117 -14.35 7.86 10.20
C SER A 117 -13.18 6.98 10.62
N GLY A 118 -12.69 6.11 9.72
CA GLY A 118 -11.68 5.12 10.09
C GLY A 118 -12.17 4.17 11.18
N LEU A 119 -11.25 3.63 11.95
CA LEU A 119 -11.55 2.85 13.15
C LEU A 119 -11.46 3.78 14.37
N VAL A 120 -12.61 4.23 14.88
CA VAL A 120 -12.69 5.26 15.94
C VAL A 120 -12.69 4.62 17.34
N ASP A 121 -13.36 3.49 17.50
CA ASP A 121 -13.47 2.79 18.80
C ASP A 121 -12.10 2.37 19.32
N THR A 122 -11.74 2.88 20.50
CA THR A 122 -10.41 2.68 21.08
C THR A 122 -10.11 1.21 21.39
N ASP A 123 -11.09 0.48 21.87
CA ASP A 123 -10.93 -0.94 22.21
C ASP A 123 -10.69 -1.78 20.97
N LEU A 124 -11.46 -1.54 19.91
CA LEU A 124 -11.26 -2.17 18.60
C LEU A 124 -9.90 -1.81 17.98
N ARG A 125 -9.44 -0.56 18.10
CA ARG A 125 -8.12 -0.12 17.63
C ARG A 125 -6.97 -0.89 18.33
N TYR A 126 -7.09 -1.18 19.58
CA TYR A 126 -6.09 -1.98 20.31
C TYR A 126 -6.19 -3.47 19.98
N ARG A 127 -7.40 -4.01 19.82
CA ARG A 127 -7.61 -5.44 19.50
C ARG A 127 -7.31 -5.77 18.06
N GLN A 128 -7.64 -4.86 17.12
CA GLN A 128 -7.42 -5.02 15.68
C GLN A 128 -6.38 -4.00 15.17
N ARG A 129 -5.21 -4.00 15.77
CA ARG A 129 -4.13 -3.07 15.44
C ARG A 129 -3.77 -3.07 13.96
N TYR A 130 -3.83 -4.21 13.30
CA TYR A 130 -3.58 -4.33 11.86
C TYR A 130 -4.60 -3.56 11.02
N VAL A 131 -5.87 -3.51 11.42
CA VAL A 131 -6.89 -2.68 10.75
C VAL A 131 -6.62 -1.19 11.01
N ASP A 132 -6.36 -0.83 12.26
CA ASP A 132 -6.01 0.55 12.65
C ASP A 132 -4.83 1.09 11.81
N LEU A 133 -3.78 0.30 11.59
CA LEU A 133 -2.64 0.66 10.75
C LEU A 133 -2.98 0.79 9.25
N ILE A 134 -4.01 0.09 8.76
CA ILE A 134 -4.46 0.18 7.38
C ILE A 134 -5.25 1.48 7.15
N VAL A 135 -6.15 1.82 8.06
CA VAL A 135 -7.15 2.89 7.85
C VAL A 135 -6.75 4.23 8.46
N ASN A 136 -5.99 4.24 9.56
CA ASN A 136 -5.57 5.44 10.28
C ASN A 136 -4.08 5.75 9.99
N SER A 137 -3.84 6.73 9.13
CA SER A 137 -2.48 7.08 8.67
C SER A 137 -1.58 7.63 9.77
N ASP A 138 -2.13 8.43 10.69
CA ASP A 138 -1.44 9.00 11.84
C ASP A 138 -0.91 7.91 12.79
N VAL A 139 -1.67 6.85 12.99
CA VAL A 139 -1.27 5.69 13.79
C VAL A 139 -0.13 4.96 13.10
N ARG A 140 -0.24 4.71 11.79
CA ARG A 140 0.83 4.09 11.01
C ARG A 140 2.12 4.91 11.12
N ASP A 141 2.05 6.22 10.97
CA ASP A 141 3.21 7.11 11.07
C ASP A 141 3.84 7.08 12.45
N THR A 142 3.04 6.97 13.50
CA THR A 142 3.53 6.79 14.88
C THR A 142 4.34 5.50 15.03
N PHE A 143 3.85 4.38 14.49
CA PHE A 143 4.58 3.10 14.54
C PHE A 143 5.84 3.10 13.69
N LEU A 144 5.82 3.77 12.52
CA LEU A 144 7.03 3.95 11.71
C LEU A 144 8.10 4.78 12.43
N LYS A 145 7.69 5.88 13.09
CA LYS A 145 8.59 6.69 13.93
C LYS A 145 9.17 5.88 15.09
N ARG A 146 8.33 5.10 15.79
CA ARG A 146 8.77 4.22 16.88
C ARG A 146 9.82 3.21 16.38
N ALA A 147 9.56 2.52 15.27
CA ALA A 147 10.50 1.58 14.68
C ALA A 147 11.83 2.27 14.33
N LYS A 148 11.76 3.48 13.75
CA LYS A 148 12.95 4.28 13.41
C LYS A 148 13.76 4.67 14.66
N VAL A 149 13.10 5.07 15.74
CA VAL A 149 13.77 5.42 17.02
C VAL A 149 14.54 4.21 17.56
N VAL A 150 13.89 3.04 17.67
CA VAL A 150 14.52 1.82 18.17
C VAL A 150 15.71 1.40 17.32
N SER A 151 15.56 1.39 16.00
CA SER A 151 16.66 1.03 15.10
C SER A 151 17.81 2.05 15.14
N THR A 152 17.50 3.33 15.36
CA THR A 152 18.54 4.36 15.52
C THR A 152 19.32 4.18 16.82
N ILE A 153 18.65 3.87 17.92
CA ILE A 153 19.33 3.60 19.20
C ILE A 153 20.28 2.42 19.05
N ARG A 154 19.82 1.30 18.47
CA ARG A 154 20.68 0.13 18.21
C ARG A 154 21.90 0.53 17.38
N ARG A 155 21.69 1.13 16.23
CA ARG A 155 22.76 1.56 15.35
C ARG A 155 23.79 2.45 16.03
N VAL A 156 23.34 3.46 16.81
CA VAL A 156 24.25 4.37 17.50
C VAL A 156 25.08 3.60 18.55
N LEU A 157 24.45 2.73 19.35
CA LEU A 157 25.17 1.98 20.36
C LEU A 157 26.15 0.98 19.75
N GLU A 158 25.78 0.27 18.70
CA GLU A 158 26.62 -0.73 18.05
C GLU A 158 27.70 -0.08 17.17
N ASP A 159 27.30 0.76 16.20
CA ASP A 159 28.20 1.29 15.19
C ASP A 159 29.08 2.44 15.70
N ASP A 160 28.48 3.38 16.47
CA ASP A 160 29.22 4.59 16.90
C ASP A 160 29.97 4.37 18.22
N TYR A 161 29.48 3.50 19.14
CA TYR A 161 30.06 3.28 20.45
C TYR A 161 30.64 1.88 20.67
N GLY A 162 30.46 0.95 19.74
CA GLY A 162 31.01 -0.40 19.81
C GLY A 162 30.39 -1.30 20.91
N PHE A 163 29.16 -1.00 21.36
CA PHE A 163 28.44 -1.89 22.27
C PHE A 163 27.98 -3.15 21.55
N LEU A 164 27.83 -4.23 22.30
CA LEU A 164 27.25 -5.47 21.81
C LEU A 164 25.82 -5.62 22.37
N GLU A 165 24.84 -5.78 21.49
CA GLU A 165 23.46 -6.11 21.92
C GLU A 165 23.42 -7.56 22.41
N VAL A 166 22.85 -7.77 23.59
CA VAL A 166 22.68 -9.10 24.19
C VAL A 166 21.23 -9.33 24.61
N GLU A 167 20.79 -10.55 24.50
CA GLU A 167 19.47 -10.97 24.99
C GLU A 167 19.62 -11.52 26.43
N THR A 168 18.95 -10.89 27.37
CA THR A 168 18.94 -11.36 28.78
C THR A 168 17.60 -12.02 29.09
N PRO A 169 17.56 -13.02 30.01
CA PRO A 169 16.31 -13.60 30.46
C PRO A 169 15.38 -12.55 31.05
N VAL A 170 14.12 -12.53 30.62
CA VAL A 170 13.09 -11.59 31.12
C VAL A 170 12.64 -12.01 32.50
N LEU A 171 12.58 -13.32 32.78
CA LEU A 171 12.23 -13.89 34.09
C LEU A 171 13.47 -14.55 34.68
N GLN A 172 13.78 -14.18 35.93
CA GLN A 172 14.88 -14.76 36.68
C GLN A 172 14.33 -15.27 38.04
N THR A 173 14.86 -16.40 38.49
CA THR A 173 14.69 -16.81 39.89
C THR A 173 15.58 -15.94 40.75
N ILE A 174 15.04 -15.33 41.76
CA ILE A 174 15.76 -14.57 42.80
C ILE A 174 16.46 -15.53 43.73
#